data_ffe3141ecd44b63fec3e5b6fdfab20a3
#
_entry.id   ffe3141ecd44b63fec3e5b6fdfab20a3
#
_cell.length_a   1.000
_cell.length_b   1.000
_cell.length_c   1.000
_cell.angle_alpha   90.00
_cell.angle_beta   90.00
_cell.angle_gamma   90.00
#
_symmetry.space_group_name_H-M   'P 1'
#
loop_
_entity.id
_entity.type
_entity.pdbx_description
1 polymer ?
#
loop_
_entity_poly.entity_id
_entity_poly.type
_entity_poly.pdbx_seq_one_letter_code
_entity_poly.pdbx_strand_id
1 'polypeptide(L)' 'MKEEHLTVDQCDELAKALDQDAARLRHGPERENLLWLAEGYRLLADMKRKVLRKVN' A
#
# COMPACT_ATOMS: atom_id res chain seq x y z
N MET A 1 6.11 -5.12 -21.66
CA MET A 1 5.93 -4.94 -21.12
C MET A 1 5.63 -3.98 -20.69
N LYS A 2 5.32 -3.47 -20.17
CA LYS A 2 5.03 -2.52 -19.79
C LYS A 2 5.34 -2.29 -18.56
N GLU A 3 5.54 -1.29 -18.07
CA GLU A 3 5.90 -1.14 -16.96
C GLU A 3 4.99 -1.16 -16.09
N GLU A 4 5.13 -1.27 -15.03
CA GLU A 4 4.27 -1.32 -14.23
C GLU A 4 4.38 -0.36 -13.25
N HIS A 5 3.98 0.80 -13.30
CA HIS A 5 3.98 1.82 -12.33
C HIS A 5 2.71 1.77 -11.57
N LEU A 6 2.75 1.64 -10.29
CA LEU A 6 1.56 1.64 -9.47
C LEU A 6 1.08 3.07 -9.29
N THR A 7 -0.17 3.31 -9.54
CA THR A 7 -0.75 4.62 -9.31
C THR A 7 -1.08 4.78 -7.83
N VAL A 8 -1.41 5.99 -7.43
CA VAL A 8 -1.81 6.24 -6.06
C VAL A 8 -3.02 5.39 -5.71
N ASP A 9 -3.98 5.33 -6.61
CA ASP A 9 -5.18 4.54 -6.36
C ASP A 9 -4.85 3.07 -6.20
N GLN A 10 -3.94 2.56 -7.01
CA GLN A 10 -3.55 1.17 -6.90
C GLN A 10 -2.84 0.90 -5.59
N CYS A 11 -2.01 1.83 -5.15
CA CYS A 11 -1.34 1.65 -3.87
C CYS A 11 -2.35 1.62 -2.74
N ASP A 12 -3.34 2.51 -2.78
CA ASP A 12 -4.37 2.54 -1.77
C ASP A 12 -5.18 1.25 -1.76
N GLU A 13 -5.49 0.75 -2.94
CA GLU A 13 -6.25 -0.48 -3.03
C GLU A 13 -5.48 -1.65 -2.46
N LEU A 14 -4.20 -1.72 -2.78
CA LEU A 14 -3.38 -2.78 -2.25
C LEU A 14 -3.28 -2.70 -0.74
N ALA A 15 -3.13 -1.50 -0.21
CA ALA A 15 -3.06 -1.34 1.23
C ALA A 15 -4.34 -1.80 1.90
N LYS A 16 -5.47 -1.47 1.29
CA LYS A 16 -6.75 -1.89 1.83
C LYS A 16 -6.89 -3.39 1.79
N ALA A 17 -6.51 -3.99 0.68
CA ALA A 17 -6.62 -5.44 0.55
C ALA A 17 -5.76 -6.13 1.59
N LEU A 18 -4.57 -5.62 1.81
CA LEU A 18 -3.68 -6.21 2.79
C LEU A 18 -4.22 -6.06 4.20
N ASP A 19 -4.81 -4.91 4.50
CA ASP A 19 -5.43 -4.71 5.79
C ASP A 19 -6.56 -5.70 6.02
N GLN A 20 -7.37 -5.92 5.00
CA GLN A 20 -8.47 -6.84 5.13
C GLN A 20 -7.99 -8.27 5.32
N ASP A 21 -6.95 -8.64 4.59
CA ASP A 21 -6.39 -9.96 4.76
C ASP A 21 -5.79 -10.13 6.14
N ALA A 22 -5.11 -9.10 6.63
CA ALA A 22 -4.52 -9.16 7.95
C ALA A 22 -5.59 -9.31 9.02
N ALA A 23 -6.73 -8.68 8.80
CA ALA A 23 -7.81 -8.75 9.78
C ALA A 23 -8.37 -10.16 9.94
N ARG A 24 -8.16 -10.99 8.93
CA ARG A 24 -8.66 -12.35 9.02
C ARG A 24 -7.68 -13.28 9.67
N LEU A 25 -6.44 -12.87 9.84
CA LEU A 25 -5.43 -13.71 10.41
C LEU A 25 -5.36 -13.53 11.91
N ARG A 26 -4.88 -14.57 12.59
CA ARG A 26 -4.66 -14.45 14.00
C ARG A 26 -3.42 -13.63 14.21
N HIS A 27 -3.22 -13.14 15.40
CA HIS A 27 -2.02 -12.42 15.74
C HIS A 27 -0.85 -13.34 15.49
N GLY A 28 0.17 -12.85 14.87
CA GLY A 28 1.36 -13.62 14.58
C GLY A 28 2.15 -13.00 13.47
N PRO A 29 3.22 -13.67 13.05
CA PRO A 29 4.13 -13.10 12.06
C PRO A 29 3.47 -12.83 10.71
N GLU A 30 2.54 -13.68 10.30
CA GLU A 30 1.90 -13.45 9.01
C GLU A 30 1.07 -12.20 9.02
N ARG A 31 0.33 -11.98 10.08
CA ARG A 31 -0.47 -10.80 10.18
C ARG A 31 0.41 -9.57 10.22
N GLU A 32 1.51 -9.66 10.97
CA GLU A 32 2.44 -8.56 11.05
C GLU A 32 3.03 -8.22 9.70
N ASN A 33 3.39 -9.24 8.94
CA ASN A 33 3.95 -9.00 7.62
C ASN A 33 2.98 -8.29 6.71
N LEU A 34 1.72 -8.69 6.75
CA LEU A 34 0.72 -8.03 5.92
C LEU A 34 0.52 -6.59 6.32
N LEU A 35 0.54 -6.33 7.63
CA LEU A 35 0.38 -4.97 8.11
C LEU A 35 1.56 -4.11 7.70
N TRP A 36 2.75 -4.68 7.72
CA TRP A 36 3.92 -3.97 7.27
C TRP A 36 3.84 -3.60 5.80
N LEU A 37 3.38 -4.55 4.98
CA LEU A 37 3.22 -4.28 3.57
C LEU A 37 2.17 -3.20 3.33
N ALA A 38 1.07 -3.26 4.06
CA ALA A 38 0.03 -2.27 3.90
C ALA A 38 0.57 -0.88 4.23
N GLU A 39 1.36 -0.80 5.28
CA GLU A 39 1.94 0.46 5.68
C GLU A 39 2.86 0.97 4.59
N GLY A 40 3.66 0.10 4.01
CA GLY A 40 4.56 0.49 2.93
C GLY A 40 3.82 1.05 1.74
N TYR A 41 2.72 0.42 1.36
CA TYR A 41 1.94 0.92 0.24
C TYR A 41 1.28 2.25 0.56
N ARG A 42 0.85 2.44 1.80
CA ARG A 42 0.29 3.73 2.19
C ARG A 42 1.33 4.83 2.12
N LEU A 43 2.54 4.53 2.57
CA LEU A 43 3.60 5.50 2.49
C LEU A 43 3.94 5.83 1.05
N LEU A 44 3.96 4.81 0.22
CA LEU A 44 4.25 5.01 -1.18
C LEU A 44 3.19 5.89 -1.83
N ALA A 45 1.93 5.64 -1.51
CA ALA A 45 0.85 6.43 -2.06
C ALA A 45 0.98 7.89 -1.61
N ASP A 46 1.33 8.08 -0.36
CA ASP A 46 1.47 9.41 0.17
C ASP A 46 2.60 10.16 -0.53
N MET A 47 3.71 9.48 -0.75
CA MET A 47 4.82 10.09 -1.44
C MET A 47 4.46 10.44 -2.87
N LYS A 48 3.74 9.58 -3.53
CA LYS A 48 3.32 9.86 -4.88
C LYS A 48 2.39 11.07 -4.93
N ARG A 49 1.52 11.18 -3.97
CA ARG A 49 0.63 12.32 -3.90
C ARG A 49 1.41 13.61 -3.73
N LYS A 50 2.43 13.58 -2.90
CA LYS A 50 3.23 14.75 -2.67
C LYS A 50 3.99 15.16 -3.90
N VAL A 51 4.52 14.19 -4.62
CA VAL A 51 5.24 14.50 -5.83
C VAL A 51 4.30 15.12 -6.86
N LEU A 52 3.14 14.56 -7.02
CA LEU A 52 2.18 15.10 -7.96
C LEU A 52 1.78 16.52 -7.60
N ARG A 53 1.63 16.80 -6.32
CA ARG A 53 1.28 18.11 -5.93
C ARG A 53 2.36 19.09 -6.19
N LYS A 54 3.61 18.71 -6.06
CA LYS A 54 4.64 19.61 -6.26
C LYS A 54 4.89 19.92 -7.66
N VAL A 55 4.43 19.16 -8.54
CA VAL A 55 4.65 19.41 -9.88
C VAL A 55 4.16 20.68 -10.39
N ASN A 56 3.41 21.35 -9.94
CA ASN A 56 2.96 22.51 -10.51
C ASN A 56 3.67 23.45 -10.36
#